data_8c1dc9df44d9106fc129fbd19b7be161
#
_entry.id   8c1dc9df44d9106fc129fbd19b7be161
#
_cell.length_a   1.000
_cell.length_b   1.000
_cell.length_c   1.000
_cell.angle_alpha   90.00
_cell.angle_beta   90.00
_cell.angle_gamma   90.00
#
_symmetry.space_group_name_H-M   'P 1'
#
loop_
_entity.id
_entity.type
_entity.pdbx_description
1 polymer ?
#
loop_
_entity_poly.entity_id
_entity_poly.type
_entity_poly.pdbx_seq_one_letter_code
_entity_poly.pdbx_strand_id
1 'polypeptide(L)'
;MSLRTNLRSNGIGESVQNEVHTKFSVLQILLFLVKSESWMAKRDERIAIMRHVAIIGSGPAGCYLADQLLRLMPDASVDVLDRLPVPFGLIRYGVAPDHQSTKLVARVLDRVLSRERVNFFGNVEVGGNVRLDEVGDLYDAVVLAIGATRDRRLGIPREDLPGVVGSGKFTGWYNTHPDAATPFLRDVRSVVIIGNGNVAIDVARMLAKDDSELVGSDLAADVTSRLMTQPIENIHLVGRRSTADAKFTEHELAELGTLKRARPIVADPASLKGDGAVVEILRRFAFETRPEKPVSISFHFNLTPAAFVGNRRLSGVQFRAPDGSMRQLNAQLAVTCIGYETQPCCGAVPSNGAFANEEGKVGEGLYVAGWARRGPSGTIPTNRAEAQQVAQKMACEVTGSNRPGGDGLRRLLRERSVRWVDYAGWRRIDAAELAIGSKDRCRQKFARLDEMLEAAEMVQFRSV
;
A
#
# COMPACT_ATOMS: atom_id res chain seq x y z
N MET A 1 2.12 83.39 1.94
CA MET A 1 2.97 84.39 2.62
C MET A 1 4.34 83.67 2.72
N SER A 2 5.16 83.88 1.71
CA SER A 2 6.24 84.86 1.57
C SER A 2 7.21 84.83 2.74
N LEU A 3 8.43 84.36 2.49
CA LEU A 3 9.57 85.21 2.15
C LEU A 3 10.82 84.42 1.81
N ARG A 4 11.42 84.78 0.70
CA ARG A 4 12.79 84.44 0.23
C ARG A 4 13.84 85.07 1.12
N THR A 5 15.00 84.45 1.29
CA THR A 5 16.25 85.23 1.15
C THR A 5 17.40 84.27 0.74
N ASN A 6 18.08 84.70 -0.29
CA ASN A 6 19.37 84.23 -0.81
C ASN A 6 20.52 84.54 0.15
N LEU A 7 21.55 83.67 0.15
CA LEU A 7 22.94 84.15 0.14
C LEU A 7 23.88 83.05 -0.43
N ARG A 8 24.65 83.49 -1.41
CA ARG A 8 25.76 82.81 -2.05
C ARG A 8 26.99 82.75 -1.05
N SER A 9 27.75 81.66 -1.09
CA SER A 9 29.20 81.75 -1.10
C SER A 9 29.87 80.38 -1.27
N ASN A 10 30.66 80.32 -2.26
CA ASN A 10 31.97 79.73 -2.44
C ASN A 10 32.14 78.19 -2.52
N GLY A 11 32.43 77.82 -3.76
CA GLY A 11 33.01 76.55 -4.12
C GLY A 11 34.42 76.38 -3.66
N ILE A 12 34.68 75.41 -2.81
CA ILE A 12 35.92 74.67 -2.59
C ILE A 12 35.55 73.39 -1.81
N GLY A 13 34.73 72.50 -2.41
CA GLY A 13 34.34 71.30 -1.68
C GLY A 13 34.11 70.07 -2.57
N GLU A 14 34.03 70.21 -3.87
CA GLU A 14 33.61 69.12 -4.74
C GLU A 14 34.68 68.11 -5.18
N SER A 15 35.98 68.49 -5.03
CA SER A 15 37.05 67.58 -5.52
C SER A 15 37.47 66.51 -4.49
N VAL A 16 37.29 66.77 -3.19
CA VAL A 16 37.70 65.82 -2.12
C VAL A 16 36.60 64.82 -1.84
N GLN A 17 35.31 65.17 -2.03
CA GLN A 17 34.21 64.20 -1.82
C GLN A 17 34.10 63.18 -2.94
N ASN A 18 34.40 63.53 -4.18
CA ASN A 18 34.37 62.55 -5.29
C ASN A 18 35.50 61.50 -5.22
N GLU A 19 36.69 61.85 -4.69
CA GLU A 19 37.81 60.90 -4.54
C GLU A 19 37.57 59.89 -3.40
N VAL A 20 36.87 60.30 -2.34
CA VAL A 20 36.54 59.42 -1.21
C VAL A 20 35.38 58.48 -1.60
N HIS A 21 34.37 58.94 -2.33
CA HIS A 21 33.26 58.06 -2.80
C HIS A 21 33.74 57.04 -3.84
N THR A 22 34.67 57.39 -4.73
CA THR A 22 35.18 56.48 -5.75
C THR A 22 36.05 55.37 -5.11
N LYS A 23 36.87 55.72 -4.09
CA LYS A 23 37.69 54.73 -3.36
C LYS A 23 36.83 53.78 -2.48
N PHE A 24 35.74 54.27 -1.88
CA PHE A 24 34.79 53.41 -1.14
C PHE A 24 34.02 52.46 -2.06
N SER A 25 33.65 52.91 -3.25
CA SER A 25 32.96 52.10 -4.24
C SER A 25 33.84 50.97 -4.79
N VAL A 26 35.11 51.27 -5.08
CA VAL A 26 36.07 50.26 -5.57
C VAL A 26 36.41 49.23 -4.46
N LEU A 27 36.52 49.67 -3.22
CA LEU A 27 36.80 48.77 -2.10
C LEU A 27 35.60 47.83 -1.80
N GLN A 28 34.36 48.32 -1.95
CA GLN A 28 33.17 47.52 -1.83
C GLN A 28 33.02 46.50 -2.98
N ILE A 29 33.34 46.88 -4.20
CA ILE A 29 33.36 45.99 -5.36
C ILE A 29 34.46 44.93 -5.20
N LEU A 30 35.66 45.30 -4.75
CA LEU A 30 36.72 44.33 -4.47
C LEU A 30 36.37 43.38 -3.33
N LEU A 31 35.77 43.87 -2.24
CA LEU A 31 35.25 43.02 -1.15
C LEU A 31 34.09 42.09 -1.60
N PHE A 32 33.28 42.55 -2.53
CA PHE A 32 32.21 41.71 -3.10
C PHE A 32 32.80 40.65 -4.05
N LEU A 33 33.79 40.99 -4.86
CA LEU A 33 34.51 40.05 -5.74
C LEU A 33 35.30 39.01 -4.95
N VAL A 34 36.04 39.42 -3.91
CA VAL A 34 36.78 38.49 -3.03
C VAL A 34 35.81 37.58 -2.25
N LYS A 35 34.67 38.11 -1.80
CA LYS A 35 33.62 37.27 -1.20
C LYS A 35 32.96 36.36 -2.22
N SER A 36 32.77 36.78 -3.47
CA SER A 36 32.20 35.95 -4.53
C SER A 36 33.16 34.86 -4.99
N GLU A 37 34.47 35.15 -5.08
CA GLU A 37 35.47 34.13 -5.38
C GLU A 37 35.63 33.13 -4.22
N SER A 38 35.63 33.60 -2.96
CA SER A 38 35.61 32.73 -1.78
C SER A 38 34.32 31.93 -1.68
N TRP A 39 33.17 32.45 -2.20
CA TRP A 39 31.89 31.75 -2.23
C TRP A 39 31.84 30.78 -3.40
N MET A 40 32.42 31.11 -4.55
CA MET A 40 32.59 30.19 -5.68
C MET A 40 33.62 29.09 -5.40
N ALA A 41 34.77 29.44 -4.81
CA ALA A 41 35.78 28.44 -4.41
C ALA A 41 35.26 27.47 -3.33
N LYS A 42 34.36 27.92 -2.44
CA LYS A 42 33.69 27.01 -1.48
C LYS A 42 32.55 26.19 -2.12
N ARG A 43 32.16 26.50 -3.35
CA ARG A 43 31.12 25.72 -4.09
C ARG A 43 31.72 24.59 -4.92
N ASP A 44 33.05 24.63 -5.19
CA ASP A 44 33.71 23.66 -6.07
C ASP A 44 34.41 22.49 -5.33
N GLU A 45 34.31 22.38 -3.98
CA GLU A 45 35.02 21.32 -3.24
C GLU A 45 34.11 20.35 -2.46
N ARG A 46 32.84 20.25 -2.80
CA ARG A 46 32.05 19.06 -2.53
C ARG A 46 31.20 18.78 -3.77
N ILE A 47 31.72 18.00 -4.67
CA ILE A 47 30.84 17.09 -5.43
C ILE A 47 30.22 16.22 -4.33
N ALA A 48 29.04 16.62 -3.86
CA ALA A 48 28.31 15.84 -2.88
C ALA A 48 28.07 14.49 -3.54
N ILE A 49 28.78 13.47 -3.06
CA ILE A 49 28.62 12.10 -3.56
C ILE A 49 27.17 11.76 -3.32
N MET A 50 26.41 11.61 -4.41
CA MET A 50 24.99 11.30 -4.33
C MET A 50 24.81 9.92 -3.72
N ARG A 51 23.91 9.81 -2.74
CA ARG A 51 23.56 8.53 -2.14
C ARG A 51 22.45 7.89 -2.95
N HIS A 52 22.68 6.70 -3.47
CA HIS A 52 21.70 5.95 -4.23
C HIS A 52 21.04 4.89 -3.34
N VAL A 53 19.72 4.99 -3.18
CA VAL A 53 18.92 4.05 -2.36
C VAL A 53 17.91 3.33 -3.23
N ALA A 54 17.91 1.99 -3.20
CA ALA A 54 16.87 1.18 -3.80
C ALA A 54 15.81 0.79 -2.76
N ILE A 55 14.54 0.95 -3.08
CA ILE A 55 13.41 0.47 -2.27
C ILE A 55 12.67 -0.59 -3.08
N ILE A 56 12.63 -1.82 -2.57
CA ILE A 56 11.94 -2.95 -3.20
C ILE A 56 10.53 -3.03 -2.64
N GLY A 57 9.56 -2.63 -3.44
CA GLY A 57 8.15 -2.54 -3.11
C GLY A 57 7.63 -1.10 -3.08
N SER A 58 6.68 -0.78 -3.95
CA SER A 58 6.02 0.52 -4.11
C SER A 58 4.72 0.68 -3.32
N GLY A 59 4.50 -0.18 -2.32
CA GLY A 59 3.39 -0.04 -1.37
C GLY A 59 3.55 1.17 -0.44
N PRO A 60 2.60 1.40 0.49
CA PRO A 60 2.65 2.54 1.41
C PRO A 60 3.97 2.66 2.17
N ALA A 61 4.54 1.54 2.62
CA ALA A 61 5.81 1.56 3.36
C ALA A 61 6.96 2.10 2.51
N GLY A 62 7.11 1.62 1.27
CA GLY A 62 8.14 2.07 0.35
C GLY A 62 7.98 3.53 -0.06
N CYS A 63 6.76 3.94 -0.43
CA CYS A 63 6.50 5.33 -0.82
C CYS A 63 6.70 6.33 0.35
N TYR A 64 6.22 6.01 1.56
CA TYR A 64 6.48 6.88 2.72
C TYR A 64 7.96 6.92 3.09
N LEU A 65 8.68 5.80 2.94
CA LEU A 65 10.12 5.79 3.18
C LEU A 65 10.85 6.66 2.15
N ALA A 66 10.51 6.58 0.87
CA ALA A 66 11.07 7.47 -0.15
C ALA A 66 10.85 8.95 0.19
N ASP A 67 9.64 9.33 0.65
CA ASP A 67 9.36 10.71 1.10
C ASP A 67 10.25 11.15 2.26
N GLN A 68 10.45 10.27 3.26
CA GLN A 68 11.27 10.58 4.43
C GLN A 68 12.76 10.64 4.10
N LEU A 69 13.27 9.74 3.26
CA LEU A 69 14.67 9.77 2.81
C LEU A 69 15.00 11.06 2.08
N LEU A 70 14.15 11.51 1.14
CA LEU A 70 14.36 12.77 0.44
C LEU A 70 14.36 14.00 1.35
N ARG A 71 13.69 13.93 2.51
CA ARG A 71 13.68 15.01 3.51
C ARG A 71 14.93 15.01 4.38
N LEU A 72 15.38 13.82 4.80
CA LEU A 72 16.49 13.65 5.74
C LEU A 72 17.85 13.56 5.04
N MET A 73 17.87 13.18 3.76
CA MET A 73 19.05 13.00 2.92
C MET A 73 18.90 13.83 1.64
N PRO A 74 19.19 15.15 1.68
CA PRO A 74 19.00 16.05 0.52
C PRO A 74 19.82 15.67 -0.71
N ASP A 75 20.90 14.92 -0.53
CA ASP A 75 21.79 14.37 -1.55
C ASP A 75 21.42 12.95 -2.01
N ALA A 76 20.27 12.38 -1.56
CA ALA A 76 19.84 11.06 -1.97
C ALA A 76 19.03 11.09 -3.27
N SER A 77 19.24 10.06 -4.11
CA SER A 77 18.34 9.61 -5.17
C SER A 77 17.71 8.27 -4.75
N VAL A 78 16.42 8.13 -4.93
CA VAL A 78 15.67 6.96 -4.48
C VAL A 78 15.01 6.28 -5.67
N ASP A 79 15.33 5.01 -5.87
CA ASP A 79 14.74 4.20 -6.92
C ASP A 79 13.78 3.19 -6.28
N VAL A 80 12.51 3.24 -6.69
CA VAL A 80 11.44 2.37 -6.17
C VAL A 80 11.14 1.29 -7.19
N LEU A 81 11.47 0.06 -6.85
CA LEU A 81 11.28 -1.12 -7.70
C LEU A 81 10.00 -1.85 -7.28
N ASP A 82 9.22 -2.29 -8.25
CA ASP A 82 8.07 -3.15 -7.99
C ASP A 82 7.97 -4.26 -9.05
N ARG A 83 7.62 -5.47 -8.62
CA ARG A 83 7.42 -6.58 -9.55
C ARG A 83 6.20 -6.41 -10.47
N LEU A 84 5.24 -5.58 -10.07
CA LEU A 84 4.11 -5.21 -10.91
C LEU A 84 4.41 -3.92 -11.70
N PRO A 85 3.84 -3.77 -12.89
CA PRO A 85 3.95 -2.54 -13.68
C PRO A 85 3.34 -1.30 -13.00
N VAL A 86 2.56 -1.50 -11.94
CA VAL A 86 1.74 -0.49 -11.27
C VAL A 86 2.05 -0.42 -9.78
N PRO A 87 2.10 0.78 -9.17
CA PRO A 87 2.45 0.97 -7.77
C PRO A 87 1.27 0.80 -6.81
N PHE A 88 1.55 1.06 -5.54
CA PHE A 88 0.67 1.22 -4.38
C PHE A 88 0.25 -0.06 -3.67
N GLY A 89 0.69 -1.25 -4.13
CA GLY A 89 0.52 -2.53 -3.43
C GLY A 89 -0.93 -2.75 -2.94
N LEU A 90 -1.10 -2.98 -1.64
CA LEU A 90 -2.43 -3.28 -1.07
C LEU A 90 -3.42 -2.11 -1.07
N ILE A 91 -3.00 -0.86 -1.27
CA ILE A 91 -3.96 0.24 -1.51
C ILE A 91 -4.72 -0.02 -2.82
N ARG A 92 -4.02 -0.53 -3.82
CA ARG A 92 -4.63 -0.86 -5.10
C ARG A 92 -5.33 -2.23 -5.08
N TYR A 93 -4.71 -3.25 -4.48
CA TYR A 93 -5.12 -4.64 -4.62
C TYR A 93 -5.63 -5.32 -3.33
N GLY A 94 -5.63 -4.62 -2.19
CA GLY A 94 -6.08 -5.16 -0.91
C GLY A 94 -7.28 -4.43 -0.33
N VAL A 95 -7.30 -3.08 -0.39
CA VAL A 95 -8.44 -2.26 0.05
C VAL A 95 -9.66 -2.60 -0.81
N ALA A 96 -10.82 -2.78 -0.18
CA ALA A 96 -12.04 -3.18 -0.87
C ALA A 96 -12.41 -2.19 -2.01
N PRO A 97 -12.94 -2.69 -3.15
CA PRO A 97 -13.25 -1.88 -4.32
C PRO A 97 -14.20 -0.72 -4.08
N ASP A 98 -15.07 -0.81 -3.10
CA ASP A 98 -16.04 0.21 -2.72
C ASP A 98 -15.50 1.23 -1.69
N HIS A 99 -14.36 0.97 -1.05
CA HIS A 99 -13.69 1.90 -0.13
C HIS A 99 -12.81 2.92 -0.85
N GLN A 100 -13.40 3.68 -1.77
CA GLN A 100 -12.69 4.66 -2.59
C GLN A 100 -12.08 5.80 -1.76
N SER A 101 -12.70 6.20 -0.66
CA SER A 101 -12.14 7.20 0.27
C SER A 101 -10.79 6.76 0.85
N THR A 102 -10.66 5.50 1.25
CA THR A 102 -9.40 4.91 1.72
C THR A 102 -8.37 4.83 0.59
N LYS A 103 -8.80 4.48 -0.63
CA LYS A 103 -7.93 4.42 -1.81
C LYS A 103 -7.39 5.81 -2.23
N LEU A 104 -8.02 6.92 -1.82
CA LEU A 104 -7.51 8.27 -2.10
C LEU A 104 -6.09 8.53 -1.56
N VAL A 105 -5.63 7.76 -0.58
CA VAL A 105 -4.24 7.84 -0.10
C VAL A 105 -3.24 7.59 -1.23
N ALA A 106 -3.59 6.84 -2.27
CA ALA A 106 -2.77 6.64 -3.47
C ALA A 106 -2.34 7.98 -4.10
N ARG A 107 -3.17 9.02 -4.04
CA ARG A 107 -2.82 10.37 -4.54
C ARG A 107 -1.64 11.00 -3.78
N VAL A 108 -1.51 10.68 -2.48
CA VAL A 108 -0.39 11.15 -1.66
C VAL A 108 0.88 10.40 -2.06
N LEU A 109 0.77 9.09 -2.26
CA LEU A 109 1.89 8.24 -2.65
C LEU A 109 2.35 8.54 -4.08
N ASP A 110 1.41 8.83 -4.98
CA ASP A 110 1.69 9.23 -6.37
C ASP A 110 2.53 10.52 -6.44
N ARG A 111 2.22 11.51 -5.59
CA ARG A 111 3.04 12.73 -5.46
C ARG A 111 4.47 12.46 -4.97
N VAL A 112 4.71 11.37 -4.28
CA VAL A 112 6.08 10.98 -3.90
C VAL A 112 6.81 10.41 -5.11
N LEU A 113 6.17 9.52 -5.87
CA LEU A 113 6.75 8.91 -7.07
C LEU A 113 6.99 9.92 -8.20
N SER A 114 6.27 11.05 -8.21
CA SER A 114 6.45 12.13 -9.21
C SER A 114 7.60 13.08 -8.92
N ARG A 115 8.33 12.93 -7.80
CA ARG A 115 9.44 13.83 -7.45
C ARG A 115 10.67 13.56 -8.32
N GLU A 116 11.39 14.60 -8.69
CA GLU A 116 12.58 14.58 -9.56
C GLU A 116 13.64 13.54 -9.14
N ARG A 117 13.85 13.38 -7.81
CA ARG A 117 14.85 12.43 -7.28
C ARG A 117 14.27 11.07 -6.90
N VAL A 118 13.07 10.73 -7.39
CA VAL A 118 12.46 9.41 -7.27
C VAL A 118 12.26 8.84 -8.65
N ASN A 119 12.83 7.67 -8.91
CA ASN A 119 12.52 6.91 -10.11
C ASN A 119 11.65 5.70 -9.73
N PHE A 120 10.66 5.41 -10.55
CA PHE A 120 9.85 4.20 -10.45
C PHE A 120 10.31 3.17 -11.49
N PHE A 121 10.49 1.95 -11.06
CA PHE A 121 10.82 0.79 -11.89
C PHE A 121 9.78 -0.30 -11.66
N GLY A 122 8.66 -0.21 -12.35
CA GLY A 122 7.61 -1.24 -12.37
C GLY A 122 7.99 -2.40 -13.29
N ASN A 123 7.41 -3.58 -13.05
CA ASN A 123 7.74 -4.83 -13.73
C ASN A 123 9.20 -5.28 -13.52
N VAL A 124 9.78 -4.94 -12.37
CA VAL A 124 11.13 -5.36 -11.97
C VAL A 124 11.05 -6.22 -10.71
N GLU A 125 11.24 -7.51 -10.87
CA GLU A 125 11.20 -8.48 -9.79
C GLU A 125 12.61 -8.81 -9.28
N VAL A 126 12.90 -8.37 -8.06
CA VAL A 126 14.15 -8.74 -7.36
C VAL A 126 14.01 -10.16 -6.81
N GLY A 127 14.92 -11.03 -7.24
CA GLY A 127 14.83 -12.48 -7.07
C GLY A 127 14.32 -13.21 -8.32
N GLY A 128 13.82 -12.46 -9.30
CA GLY A 128 13.43 -12.94 -10.63
C GLY A 128 14.29 -12.33 -11.73
N ASN A 129 13.94 -11.12 -12.24
CA ASN A 129 14.69 -10.46 -13.32
C ASN A 129 16.07 -9.96 -12.87
N VAL A 130 16.21 -9.52 -11.64
CA VAL A 130 17.46 -9.04 -11.03
C VAL A 130 17.66 -9.70 -9.68
N ARG A 131 18.93 -10.00 -9.31
CA ARG A 131 19.23 -10.56 -8.01
C ARG A 131 19.44 -9.46 -6.97
N LEU A 132 19.26 -9.79 -5.68
CA LEU A 132 19.46 -8.82 -4.59
C LEU A 132 20.92 -8.35 -4.46
N ASP A 133 21.89 -9.26 -4.66
CA ASP A 133 23.31 -8.93 -4.64
C ASP A 133 23.66 -7.93 -5.76
N GLU A 134 23.13 -8.13 -6.98
CA GLU A 134 23.31 -7.18 -8.08
C GLU A 134 22.72 -5.80 -7.77
N VAL A 135 21.53 -5.74 -7.15
CA VAL A 135 20.98 -4.48 -6.67
C VAL A 135 21.89 -3.89 -5.60
N GLY A 136 22.39 -4.71 -4.67
CA GLY A 136 23.35 -4.30 -3.64
C GLY A 136 24.63 -3.68 -4.22
N ASP A 137 25.11 -4.16 -5.37
CA ASP A 137 26.28 -3.62 -6.06
C ASP A 137 26.03 -2.26 -6.73
N LEU A 138 24.78 -1.96 -7.05
CA LEU A 138 24.38 -0.73 -7.73
C LEU A 138 24.01 0.41 -6.78
N TYR A 139 23.66 0.13 -5.52
CA TYR A 139 23.09 1.10 -4.58
C TYR A 139 23.86 1.13 -3.25
N ASP A 140 23.93 2.29 -2.62
CA ASP A 140 24.53 2.46 -1.29
C ASP A 140 23.73 1.81 -0.18
N ALA A 141 22.40 1.68 -0.38
CA ALA A 141 21.52 0.93 0.50
C ALA A 141 20.33 0.36 -0.28
N VAL A 142 19.85 -0.80 0.19
CA VAL A 142 18.67 -1.48 -0.31
C VAL A 142 17.67 -1.68 0.81
N VAL A 143 16.40 -1.39 0.56
CA VAL A 143 15.32 -1.54 1.55
C VAL A 143 14.26 -2.52 1.04
N LEU A 144 13.97 -3.56 1.81
CA LEU A 144 12.87 -4.49 1.53
C LEU A 144 11.56 -3.92 2.11
N ALA A 145 10.71 -3.38 1.25
CA ALA A 145 9.37 -2.88 1.60
C ALA A 145 8.27 -3.74 0.95
N ILE A 146 8.52 -5.05 0.83
CA ILE A 146 7.74 -6.04 0.06
C ILE A 146 6.41 -6.44 0.70
N GLY A 147 6.11 -5.97 1.89
CA GLY A 147 4.89 -6.29 2.62
C GLY A 147 4.83 -7.73 3.11
N ALA A 148 3.61 -8.26 3.25
CA ALA A 148 3.31 -9.65 3.59
C ALA A 148 2.24 -10.14 2.60
N THR A 149 2.63 -10.99 1.67
CA THR A 149 1.84 -11.33 0.48
C THR A 149 1.24 -12.73 0.52
N ARG A 150 1.64 -13.57 1.48
CA ARG A 150 1.13 -14.93 1.61
C ARG A 150 0.07 -15.01 2.70
N ASP A 151 -1.06 -15.65 2.39
CA ASP A 151 -2.07 -15.97 3.39
C ASP A 151 -1.52 -16.96 4.42
N ARG A 152 -1.76 -16.71 5.70
CA ARG A 152 -1.51 -17.69 6.74
C ARG A 152 -2.40 -18.91 6.57
N ARG A 153 -1.86 -20.07 6.83
CA ARG A 153 -2.61 -21.31 6.85
C ARG A 153 -3.09 -21.64 8.26
N LEU A 154 -4.27 -22.25 8.34
CA LEU A 154 -4.80 -22.79 9.61
C LEU A 154 -4.05 -24.06 10.04
N GLY A 155 -3.50 -24.82 9.08
CA GLY A 155 -2.83 -26.08 9.34
C GLY A 155 -3.80 -27.20 9.78
N ILE A 156 -5.06 -27.11 9.37
CA ILE A 156 -6.11 -28.08 9.68
C ILE A 156 -6.42 -28.98 8.49
N PRO A 157 -7.01 -30.18 8.71
CA PRO A 157 -7.30 -31.12 7.64
C PRO A 157 -8.13 -30.51 6.51
N ARG A 158 -7.77 -30.86 5.28
CA ARG A 158 -8.45 -30.51 4.01
C ARG A 158 -8.49 -29.03 3.66
N GLU A 159 -7.52 -28.25 4.12
CA GLU A 159 -7.39 -26.80 3.84
C GLU A 159 -7.17 -26.50 2.33
N ASP A 160 -6.79 -27.51 1.53
CA ASP A 160 -6.55 -27.36 0.09
C ASP A 160 -7.76 -27.75 -0.77
N LEU A 161 -8.95 -28.00 -0.18
CA LEU A 161 -10.15 -28.30 -0.94
C LEU A 161 -10.57 -27.13 -1.86
N PRO A 162 -11.00 -27.39 -3.10
CA PRO A 162 -11.69 -26.40 -3.91
C PRO A 162 -12.87 -25.78 -3.15
N GLY A 163 -12.89 -24.44 -3.06
CA GLY A 163 -13.82 -23.68 -2.23
C GLY A 163 -13.22 -23.16 -0.94
N VAL A 164 -11.99 -23.55 -0.58
CA VAL A 164 -11.21 -22.92 0.50
C VAL A 164 -10.20 -21.95 -0.12
N VAL A 165 -10.19 -20.70 0.34
CA VAL A 165 -9.29 -19.66 -0.18
C VAL A 165 -8.84 -18.73 0.94
N GLY A 166 -7.58 -18.28 0.89
CA GLY A 166 -7.09 -17.25 1.79
C GLY A 166 -7.60 -15.86 1.42
N SER A 167 -7.70 -14.97 2.40
CA SER A 167 -8.22 -13.61 2.19
C SER A 167 -7.39 -12.79 1.20
N GLY A 168 -6.08 -12.95 1.16
CA GLY A 168 -5.22 -12.22 0.22
C GLY A 168 -5.48 -12.62 -1.22
N LYS A 169 -5.67 -13.92 -1.48
CA LYS A 169 -6.06 -14.43 -2.80
C LYS A 169 -7.46 -13.96 -3.18
N PHE A 170 -8.42 -13.99 -2.24
CA PHE A 170 -9.80 -13.57 -2.49
C PHE A 170 -9.90 -12.07 -2.74
N THR A 171 -9.24 -11.24 -1.89
CA THR A 171 -9.21 -9.78 -2.06
C THR A 171 -8.42 -9.36 -3.30
N GLY A 172 -7.35 -10.04 -3.60
CA GLY A 172 -6.61 -9.85 -4.85
C GLY A 172 -7.48 -10.12 -6.07
N TRP A 173 -8.24 -11.22 -6.07
CA TRP A 173 -9.15 -11.54 -7.16
C TRP A 173 -10.21 -10.45 -7.38
N TYR A 174 -10.94 -10.04 -6.34
CA TYR A 174 -11.96 -9.01 -6.55
C TYR A 174 -11.36 -7.61 -6.83
N ASN A 175 -10.11 -7.39 -6.51
CA ASN A 175 -9.37 -6.18 -6.90
C ASN A 175 -8.65 -6.30 -8.25
N THR A 176 -8.86 -7.41 -8.98
CA THR A 176 -8.25 -7.64 -10.31
C THR A 176 -6.71 -7.65 -10.25
N HIS A 177 -6.13 -8.32 -9.23
CA HIS A 177 -4.70 -8.52 -9.14
C HIS A 177 -4.24 -9.51 -10.22
N PRO A 178 -3.20 -9.23 -11.03
CA PRO A 178 -2.84 -10.07 -12.18
C PRO A 178 -2.45 -11.51 -11.81
N ASP A 179 -1.94 -11.75 -10.60
CA ASP A 179 -1.59 -13.11 -10.13
C ASP A 179 -2.76 -13.82 -9.43
N ALA A 180 -3.91 -13.17 -9.28
CA ALA A 180 -5.00 -13.75 -8.55
C ALA A 180 -5.84 -14.67 -9.44
N ALA A 181 -5.84 -15.96 -9.11
CA ALA A 181 -6.75 -16.92 -9.74
C ALA A 181 -8.20 -16.67 -9.27
N THR A 182 -9.14 -16.89 -10.17
CA THR A 182 -10.57 -16.87 -9.83
C THR A 182 -10.87 -17.96 -8.79
N PRO A 183 -11.47 -17.61 -7.63
CA PRO A 183 -11.89 -18.61 -6.66
C PRO A 183 -12.91 -19.58 -7.26
N PHE A 184 -13.02 -20.75 -6.64
CA PHE A 184 -14.07 -21.71 -7.02
C PHE A 184 -15.44 -21.19 -6.56
N LEU A 185 -16.17 -20.52 -7.46
CA LEU A 185 -17.49 -19.96 -7.24
C LEU A 185 -18.50 -20.70 -8.15
N ARG A 186 -19.19 -21.68 -7.58
CA ARG A 186 -20.24 -22.41 -8.27
C ARG A 186 -21.34 -22.79 -7.30
N ASP A 187 -22.54 -22.24 -7.50
CA ASP A 187 -23.73 -22.46 -6.69
C ASP A 187 -23.47 -22.21 -5.19
N VAL A 188 -22.80 -21.10 -4.88
CA VAL A 188 -22.45 -20.74 -3.50
C VAL A 188 -23.67 -20.13 -2.81
N ARG A 189 -24.31 -20.90 -1.93
CA ARG A 189 -25.43 -20.43 -1.08
C ARG A 189 -24.97 -20.03 0.31
N SER A 190 -23.94 -20.69 0.81
CA SER A 190 -23.44 -20.45 2.15
C SER A 190 -21.92 -20.26 2.13
N VAL A 191 -21.45 -19.25 2.84
CA VAL A 191 -20.05 -18.86 2.96
C VAL A 191 -19.64 -18.87 4.43
N VAL A 192 -18.46 -19.42 4.73
CA VAL A 192 -17.82 -19.31 6.04
C VAL A 192 -16.60 -18.42 5.92
N ILE A 193 -16.54 -17.35 6.70
CA ILE A 193 -15.38 -16.43 6.80
C ILE A 193 -14.75 -16.64 8.17
N ILE A 194 -13.49 -17.11 8.19
CA ILE A 194 -12.77 -17.43 9.41
C ILE A 194 -11.84 -16.29 9.78
N GLY A 195 -12.21 -15.52 10.79
CA GLY A 195 -11.47 -14.36 11.28
C GLY A 195 -12.36 -13.22 11.72
N ASN A 196 -11.89 -12.41 12.67
CA ASN A 196 -12.61 -11.27 13.28
C ASN A 196 -11.83 -9.95 13.10
N GLY A 197 -11.36 -9.66 11.88
CA GLY A 197 -10.71 -8.40 11.52
C GLY A 197 -11.42 -7.68 10.37
N ASN A 198 -10.99 -6.45 10.04
CA ASN A 198 -11.60 -5.64 8.98
C ASN A 198 -11.66 -6.36 7.62
N VAL A 199 -10.63 -7.15 7.27
CA VAL A 199 -10.64 -7.94 6.02
C VAL A 199 -11.81 -8.94 5.98
N ALA A 200 -12.18 -9.53 7.14
CA ALA A 200 -13.34 -10.44 7.21
C ALA A 200 -14.66 -9.68 7.00
N ILE A 201 -14.77 -8.46 7.54
CA ILE A 201 -15.91 -7.57 7.30
C ILE A 201 -15.99 -7.16 5.83
N ASP A 202 -14.87 -6.75 5.22
CA ASP A 202 -14.80 -6.40 3.80
C ASP A 202 -15.26 -7.54 2.91
N VAL A 203 -14.77 -8.76 3.16
CA VAL A 203 -15.17 -9.96 2.40
C VAL A 203 -16.68 -10.23 2.56
N ALA A 204 -17.21 -10.17 3.79
CA ALA A 204 -18.64 -10.35 4.05
C ALA A 204 -19.48 -9.30 3.33
N ARG A 205 -19.07 -8.05 3.39
CA ARG A 205 -19.74 -6.91 2.76
C ARG A 205 -19.76 -7.03 1.24
N MET A 206 -18.62 -7.34 0.62
CA MET A 206 -18.50 -7.52 -0.83
C MET A 206 -19.35 -8.68 -1.35
N LEU A 207 -19.49 -9.78 -0.59
CA LEU A 207 -20.35 -10.92 -0.92
C LEU A 207 -21.84 -10.61 -0.71
N ALA A 208 -22.16 -9.67 0.18
CA ALA A 208 -23.53 -9.35 0.58
C ALA A 208 -24.14 -8.20 -0.21
N LYS A 209 -23.36 -7.29 -0.82
CA LYS A 209 -23.85 -6.15 -1.59
C LYS A 209 -24.56 -6.58 -2.88
N ASP A 210 -25.52 -5.76 -3.30
CA ASP A 210 -26.03 -5.79 -4.66
C ASP A 210 -25.26 -4.83 -5.59
N ASP A 211 -25.52 -4.88 -6.89
CA ASP A 211 -24.82 -4.07 -7.88
C ASP A 211 -25.04 -2.56 -7.65
N SER A 212 -26.21 -2.16 -7.17
CA SER A 212 -26.52 -0.74 -6.89
C SER A 212 -25.69 -0.16 -5.73
N GLU A 213 -25.20 -1.03 -4.84
CA GLU A 213 -24.34 -0.63 -3.72
C GLU A 213 -22.84 -0.59 -4.11
N LEU A 214 -22.53 -0.99 -5.34
CA LEU A 214 -21.17 -1.02 -5.88
C LEU A 214 -20.90 0.11 -6.87
N VAL A 215 -21.88 1.00 -7.08
CA VAL A 215 -21.72 2.19 -7.93
C VAL A 215 -20.57 3.06 -7.40
N GLY A 216 -19.70 3.53 -8.32
CA GLY A 216 -18.51 4.32 -7.97
C GLY A 216 -17.32 3.50 -7.46
N SER A 217 -17.44 2.16 -7.34
CA SER A 217 -16.32 1.28 -6.99
C SER A 217 -15.36 1.07 -8.17
N ASP A 218 -14.20 0.46 -7.90
CA ASP A 218 -13.27 0.00 -8.93
C ASP A 218 -13.35 -1.53 -9.15
N LEU A 219 -14.53 -2.12 -8.86
CA LEU A 219 -14.80 -3.53 -9.08
C LEU A 219 -14.97 -3.81 -10.57
N ALA A 220 -14.21 -4.76 -11.10
CA ALA A 220 -14.26 -5.11 -12.51
C ALA A 220 -15.59 -5.79 -12.91
N ALA A 221 -16.01 -5.60 -14.15
CA ALA A 221 -17.31 -6.07 -14.64
C ALA A 221 -17.44 -7.62 -14.59
N ASP A 222 -16.39 -8.35 -14.93
CA ASP A 222 -16.34 -9.80 -14.87
C ASP A 222 -16.42 -10.33 -13.44
N VAL A 223 -15.75 -9.67 -12.49
CA VAL A 223 -15.83 -9.98 -11.06
C VAL A 223 -17.23 -9.70 -10.53
N THR A 224 -17.82 -8.55 -10.90
CA THR A 224 -19.21 -8.20 -10.56
C THR A 224 -20.16 -9.28 -11.03
N SER A 225 -20.09 -9.68 -12.30
CA SER A 225 -20.94 -10.73 -12.86
C SER A 225 -20.82 -12.03 -12.09
N ARG A 226 -19.58 -12.45 -11.74
CA ARG A 226 -19.34 -13.70 -11.00
C ARG A 226 -19.89 -13.63 -9.57
N LEU A 227 -19.80 -12.50 -8.89
CA LEU A 227 -20.36 -12.32 -7.55
C LEU A 227 -21.90 -12.30 -7.57
N MET A 228 -22.47 -11.52 -8.49
CA MET A 228 -23.94 -11.34 -8.58
C MET A 228 -24.68 -12.59 -9.02
N THR A 229 -24.04 -13.51 -9.73
CA THR A 229 -24.65 -14.80 -10.12
C THR A 229 -24.68 -15.85 -9.01
N GLN A 230 -24.00 -15.62 -7.88
CA GLN A 230 -24.04 -16.57 -6.77
C GLN A 230 -25.31 -16.39 -5.94
N PRO A 231 -26.05 -17.47 -5.65
CA PRO A 231 -27.29 -17.44 -4.86
C PRO A 231 -26.99 -17.42 -3.36
N ILE A 232 -26.17 -16.45 -2.90
CA ILE A 232 -25.75 -16.36 -1.50
C ILE A 232 -26.93 -16.00 -0.60
N GLU A 233 -27.17 -16.85 0.40
CA GLU A 233 -28.21 -16.71 1.42
C GLU A 233 -27.60 -16.55 2.82
N ASN A 234 -26.48 -17.22 3.09
CA ASN A 234 -25.87 -17.26 4.42
C ASN A 234 -24.37 -16.93 4.37
N ILE A 235 -23.95 -15.98 5.20
CA ILE A 235 -22.55 -15.64 5.43
C ILE A 235 -22.27 -15.80 6.92
N HIS A 236 -21.38 -16.72 7.28
CA HIS A 236 -20.98 -16.99 8.66
C HIS A 236 -19.63 -16.34 8.93
N LEU A 237 -19.58 -15.32 9.77
CA LEU A 237 -18.35 -14.72 10.30
C LEU A 237 -17.95 -15.42 11.59
N VAL A 238 -16.83 -16.13 11.60
CA VAL A 238 -16.44 -17.01 12.70
C VAL A 238 -15.13 -16.58 13.33
N GLY A 239 -15.20 -16.25 14.62
CA GLY A 239 -14.05 -15.94 15.47
C GLY A 239 -13.75 -17.01 16.50
N ARG A 240 -12.46 -17.36 16.65
CA ARG A 240 -12.02 -18.32 17.67
C ARG A 240 -12.04 -17.79 19.11
N ARG A 241 -12.14 -16.49 19.27
CA ARG A 241 -12.11 -15.79 20.55
C ARG A 241 -13.44 -15.12 20.83
N SER A 242 -13.54 -14.51 22.01
CA SER A 242 -14.70 -13.73 22.45
C SER A 242 -14.91 -12.46 21.63
N THR A 243 -16.06 -11.81 21.84
CA THR A 243 -16.39 -10.50 21.27
C THR A 243 -15.39 -9.41 21.65
N ALA A 244 -14.85 -9.45 22.89
CA ALA A 244 -13.85 -8.50 23.37
C ALA A 244 -12.52 -8.58 22.61
N ASP A 245 -12.21 -9.71 22.00
CA ASP A 245 -10.99 -9.93 21.21
C ASP A 245 -11.17 -9.61 19.71
N ALA A 246 -12.34 -9.15 19.30
CA ALA A 246 -12.61 -8.79 17.91
C ALA A 246 -11.74 -7.61 17.49
N LYS A 247 -11.20 -7.67 16.26
CA LYS A 247 -10.23 -6.69 15.74
C LYS A 247 -10.80 -5.82 14.61
N PHE A 248 -12.06 -6.00 14.27
CA PHE A 248 -12.73 -5.10 13.35
C PHE A 248 -13.04 -3.77 14.03
N THR A 249 -12.99 -2.69 13.28
CA THR A 249 -13.29 -1.36 13.78
C THR A 249 -14.80 -1.14 13.86
N GLU A 250 -15.21 -0.21 14.72
CA GLU A 250 -16.59 0.22 14.87
C GLU A 250 -17.23 0.63 13.53
N HIS A 251 -16.51 1.43 12.76
CA HIS A 251 -16.97 1.95 11.47
C HIS A 251 -17.28 0.82 10.47
N GLU A 252 -16.32 -0.10 10.26
CA GLU A 252 -16.47 -1.22 9.33
C GLU A 252 -17.63 -2.15 9.75
N LEU A 253 -17.74 -2.43 11.06
CA LEU A 253 -18.82 -3.26 11.58
C LEU A 253 -20.20 -2.62 11.38
N ALA A 254 -20.31 -1.31 11.62
CA ALA A 254 -21.57 -0.58 11.51
C ALA A 254 -22.10 -0.57 10.05
N GLU A 255 -21.22 -0.56 9.06
CA GLU A 255 -21.60 -0.61 7.64
C GLU A 255 -22.44 -1.83 7.28
N LEU A 256 -22.20 -2.99 7.92
CA LEU A 256 -23.02 -4.20 7.67
C LEU A 256 -24.50 -3.99 7.99
N GLY A 257 -24.81 -3.10 8.95
CA GLY A 257 -26.18 -2.76 9.33
C GLY A 257 -26.95 -1.97 8.27
N THR A 258 -26.24 -1.37 7.28
CA THR A 258 -26.82 -0.51 6.25
C THR A 258 -27.04 -1.23 4.90
N LEU A 259 -26.54 -2.46 4.74
CA LEU A 259 -26.62 -3.22 3.50
C LEU A 259 -28.08 -3.43 3.06
N LYS A 260 -28.37 -3.26 1.78
CA LYS A 260 -29.74 -3.34 1.24
C LYS A 260 -30.30 -4.76 1.29
N ARG A 261 -29.53 -5.75 0.87
CA ARG A 261 -29.99 -7.15 0.75
C ARG A 261 -29.53 -8.06 1.88
N ALA A 262 -28.73 -7.58 2.84
CA ALA A 262 -28.21 -8.42 3.91
C ALA A 262 -28.58 -7.89 5.30
N ARG A 263 -28.80 -8.81 6.25
CA ARG A 263 -29.08 -8.53 7.66
C ARG A 263 -28.01 -9.17 8.54
N PRO A 264 -27.25 -8.37 9.32
CA PRO A 264 -26.36 -8.92 10.33
C PRO A 264 -27.15 -9.41 11.54
N ILE A 265 -26.75 -10.57 12.07
CA ILE A 265 -27.30 -11.21 13.27
C ILE A 265 -26.16 -11.82 14.10
N VAL A 266 -26.41 -12.07 15.38
CA VAL A 266 -25.49 -12.82 16.25
C VAL A 266 -26.10 -14.18 16.52
N ALA A 267 -25.40 -15.26 16.14
CA ALA A 267 -25.91 -16.62 16.21
C ALA A 267 -26.17 -17.09 17.65
N ASP A 268 -25.37 -16.64 18.61
CA ASP A 268 -25.54 -16.89 20.02
C ASP A 268 -25.41 -15.56 20.80
N PRO A 269 -26.53 -14.86 21.08
CA PRO A 269 -26.52 -13.61 21.82
C PRO A 269 -25.90 -13.73 23.24
N ALA A 270 -25.96 -14.90 23.86
CA ALA A 270 -25.35 -15.14 25.18
C ALA A 270 -23.80 -15.11 25.15
N SER A 271 -23.21 -15.23 23.96
CA SER A 271 -21.77 -15.10 23.75
C SER A 271 -21.25 -13.66 23.79
N LEU A 272 -22.14 -12.66 23.75
CA LEU A 272 -21.78 -11.23 23.77
C LEU A 272 -21.30 -10.82 25.18
N LYS A 273 -19.99 -10.75 25.36
CA LYS A 273 -19.34 -10.36 26.61
C LYS A 273 -18.48 -9.12 26.42
N GLY A 274 -18.33 -8.34 27.50
CA GLY A 274 -17.56 -7.11 27.51
C GLY A 274 -18.39 -5.87 27.15
N ASP A 275 -17.72 -4.73 27.09
CA ASP A 275 -18.28 -3.41 26.81
C ASP A 275 -17.49 -2.74 25.67
N GLY A 276 -18.01 -1.63 25.18
CA GLY A 276 -17.41 -0.85 24.10
C GLY A 276 -18.26 -0.82 22.83
N ALA A 277 -17.93 0.10 21.94
CA ALA A 277 -18.72 0.42 20.76
C ALA A 277 -18.97 -0.78 19.83
N VAL A 278 -17.97 -1.63 19.63
CA VAL A 278 -18.10 -2.86 18.83
C VAL A 278 -19.12 -3.82 19.43
N VAL A 279 -19.07 -4.04 20.75
CA VAL A 279 -20.01 -4.94 21.44
C VAL A 279 -21.42 -4.37 21.40
N GLU A 280 -21.56 -3.06 21.52
CA GLU A 280 -22.85 -2.37 21.43
C GLU A 280 -23.48 -2.51 20.05
N ILE A 281 -22.70 -2.40 18.97
CA ILE A 281 -23.18 -2.65 17.60
C ILE A 281 -23.64 -4.11 17.48
N LEU A 282 -22.88 -5.07 18.01
CA LEU A 282 -23.25 -6.49 17.98
C LEU A 282 -24.53 -6.77 18.79
N ARG A 283 -24.74 -6.08 19.96
CA ARG A 283 -26.00 -6.14 20.72
C ARG A 283 -27.18 -5.65 19.89
N ARG A 284 -27.01 -4.53 19.18
CA ARG A 284 -28.04 -4.05 18.23
C ARG A 284 -28.33 -5.08 17.13
N PHE A 285 -27.34 -5.76 16.58
CA PHE A 285 -27.55 -6.82 15.60
C PHE A 285 -28.26 -8.05 16.19
N ALA A 286 -28.06 -8.34 17.47
CA ALA A 286 -28.67 -9.47 18.17
C ALA A 286 -30.13 -9.23 18.59
N PHE A 287 -30.46 -8.01 19.02
CA PHE A 287 -31.71 -7.74 19.75
C PHE A 287 -32.64 -6.74 19.07
N GLU A 288 -32.16 -5.91 18.12
CA GLU A 288 -33.03 -5.00 17.39
C GLU A 288 -33.84 -5.77 16.34
N THR A 289 -35.15 -5.51 16.32
CA THR A 289 -36.02 -6.02 15.26
C THR A 289 -35.65 -5.34 13.93
N ARG A 290 -35.26 -6.13 12.95
CA ARG A 290 -34.89 -5.68 11.60
C ARG A 290 -35.70 -6.44 10.58
N PRO A 291 -36.03 -5.81 9.44
CA PRO A 291 -36.67 -6.51 8.33
C PRO A 291 -35.89 -7.74 7.88
N GLU A 292 -36.60 -8.81 7.51
CA GLU A 292 -35.95 -9.93 6.85
C GLU A 292 -35.38 -9.49 5.51
N LYS A 293 -34.19 -10.02 5.19
CA LYS A 293 -33.47 -9.76 3.94
C LYS A 293 -32.99 -11.08 3.34
N PRO A 294 -32.76 -11.13 2.02
CA PRO A 294 -32.35 -12.38 1.34
C PRO A 294 -31.06 -13.00 1.87
N VAL A 295 -30.16 -12.19 2.43
CA VAL A 295 -28.88 -12.66 2.94
C VAL A 295 -28.81 -12.44 4.45
N SER A 296 -28.41 -13.47 5.20
CA SER A 296 -28.06 -13.34 6.62
C SER A 296 -26.54 -13.31 6.80
N ILE A 297 -26.04 -12.38 7.62
CA ILE A 297 -24.63 -12.33 8.05
C ILE A 297 -24.59 -12.70 9.55
N SER A 298 -24.21 -13.94 9.85
CA SER A 298 -24.24 -14.50 11.22
C SER A 298 -22.88 -14.45 11.87
N PHE A 299 -22.77 -13.73 12.98
CA PHE A 299 -21.57 -13.70 13.80
C PHE A 299 -21.53 -14.88 14.77
N HIS A 300 -20.42 -15.61 14.76
CA HIS A 300 -20.11 -16.72 15.67
C HIS A 300 -18.83 -16.43 16.42
N PHE A 301 -18.86 -16.53 17.74
CA PHE A 301 -17.70 -16.32 18.61
C PHE A 301 -17.32 -17.60 19.34
N ASN A 302 -16.07 -17.67 19.83
CA ASN A 302 -15.54 -18.80 20.58
C ASN A 302 -15.59 -20.15 19.82
N LEU A 303 -15.52 -20.13 18.49
CA LEU A 303 -15.48 -21.33 17.66
C LEU A 303 -14.09 -21.51 17.02
N THR A 304 -13.37 -22.54 17.44
CA THR A 304 -12.03 -22.84 16.89
C THR A 304 -12.15 -23.75 15.67
N PRO A 305 -11.63 -23.34 14.49
CA PRO A 305 -11.62 -24.20 13.30
C PRO A 305 -10.92 -25.53 13.57
N ALA A 306 -11.51 -26.63 13.14
CA ALA A 306 -11.00 -27.98 13.38
C ALA A 306 -10.72 -28.77 12.09
N ALA A 307 -11.59 -28.70 11.09
CA ALA A 307 -11.38 -29.31 9.79
C ALA A 307 -12.29 -28.68 8.73
N PHE A 308 -11.85 -28.68 7.48
CA PHE A 308 -12.73 -28.49 6.33
C PHE A 308 -13.36 -29.81 5.95
N VAL A 309 -14.63 -29.77 5.56
CA VAL A 309 -15.44 -30.94 5.21
C VAL A 309 -15.80 -30.92 3.73
N GLY A 310 -15.67 -32.06 3.09
CA GLY A 310 -16.01 -32.21 1.67
C GLY A 310 -15.29 -33.40 1.05
N ASN A 311 -15.68 -33.78 -0.14
CA ASN A 311 -15.01 -34.85 -0.88
C ASN A 311 -14.15 -34.27 -2.02
N ARG A 312 -14.81 -33.82 -3.11
CA ARG A 312 -14.15 -33.17 -4.26
C ARG A 312 -14.10 -31.64 -4.13
N ARG A 313 -14.97 -31.07 -3.30
CA ARG A 313 -15.08 -29.63 -3.02
C ARG A 313 -15.56 -29.44 -1.59
N LEU A 314 -15.42 -28.23 -1.09
CA LEU A 314 -15.93 -27.82 0.22
C LEU A 314 -17.45 -28.04 0.31
N SER A 315 -17.90 -28.64 1.41
CA SER A 315 -19.33 -28.75 1.79
C SER A 315 -19.60 -28.18 3.18
N GLY A 316 -18.58 -27.89 3.97
CA GLY A 316 -18.73 -27.30 5.29
C GLY A 316 -17.40 -27.14 6.03
N VAL A 317 -17.47 -26.52 7.19
CA VAL A 317 -16.34 -26.34 8.12
C VAL A 317 -16.76 -26.81 9.49
N GLN A 318 -15.93 -27.64 10.13
CA GLN A 318 -16.09 -28.08 11.51
C GLN A 318 -15.34 -27.17 12.47
N PHE A 319 -15.99 -26.87 13.58
CA PHE A 319 -15.47 -26.04 14.65
C PHE A 319 -15.60 -26.75 15.99
N ARG A 320 -14.66 -26.52 16.88
CA ARG A 320 -14.74 -26.93 18.29
C ARG A 320 -15.25 -25.76 19.10
N ALA A 321 -16.33 -25.99 19.84
CA ALA A 321 -16.91 -25.05 20.80
C ALA A 321 -16.16 -25.11 22.16
N PRO A 322 -16.35 -24.12 23.07
CA PRO A 322 -15.66 -24.09 24.39
C PRO A 322 -15.97 -25.29 25.29
N ASP A 323 -17.16 -25.88 25.14
CA ASP A 323 -17.59 -27.08 25.86
C ASP A 323 -17.00 -28.39 25.28
N GLY A 324 -16.13 -28.28 24.25
CA GLY A 324 -15.54 -29.41 23.55
C GLY A 324 -16.40 -30.01 22.46
N SER A 325 -17.67 -29.63 22.32
CA SER A 325 -18.57 -30.13 21.29
C SER A 325 -18.11 -29.70 19.88
N MET A 326 -18.44 -30.54 18.90
CA MET A 326 -18.17 -30.24 17.50
C MET A 326 -19.40 -29.63 16.84
N ARG A 327 -19.22 -28.48 16.19
CA ARG A 327 -20.26 -27.82 15.42
C ARG A 327 -19.84 -27.76 13.96
N GLN A 328 -20.75 -28.03 13.04
CA GLN A 328 -20.50 -27.91 11.61
C GLN A 328 -21.36 -26.77 11.04
N LEU A 329 -20.72 -25.90 10.23
CA LEU A 329 -21.38 -24.94 9.38
C LEU A 329 -21.24 -25.40 7.93
N ASN A 330 -22.37 -25.56 7.24
CA ASN A 330 -22.36 -25.93 5.83
C ASN A 330 -21.93 -24.72 4.99
N ALA A 331 -21.04 -24.94 4.02
CA ALA A 331 -20.55 -23.89 3.14
C ALA A 331 -19.98 -24.46 1.85
N GLN A 332 -20.15 -23.76 0.75
CA GLN A 332 -19.49 -24.03 -0.53
C GLN A 332 -18.26 -23.18 -0.77
N LEU A 333 -18.11 -22.10 0.02
CA LEU A 333 -16.95 -21.23 0.03
C LEU A 333 -16.50 -20.99 1.47
N ALA A 334 -15.21 -21.10 1.73
CA ALA A 334 -14.59 -20.68 2.98
C ALA A 334 -13.44 -19.70 2.69
N VAL A 335 -13.46 -18.53 3.34
CA VAL A 335 -12.41 -17.51 3.22
C VAL A 335 -11.68 -17.39 4.56
N THR A 336 -10.36 -17.70 4.58
CA THR A 336 -9.56 -17.60 5.78
C THR A 336 -8.96 -16.21 5.94
N CYS A 337 -9.51 -15.40 6.85
CA CYS A 337 -9.09 -14.03 7.16
C CYS A 337 -8.27 -14.00 8.47
N ILE A 338 -7.23 -14.81 8.55
CA ILE A 338 -6.40 -15.00 9.75
C ILE A 338 -5.06 -14.26 9.70
N GLY A 339 -4.89 -13.37 8.72
CA GLY A 339 -3.72 -12.55 8.49
C GLY A 339 -2.78 -13.14 7.45
N TYR A 340 -1.66 -12.47 7.28
CA TYR A 340 -0.68 -12.72 6.24
C TYR A 340 0.68 -13.06 6.85
N GLU A 341 1.63 -13.47 6.02
CA GLU A 341 3.03 -13.62 6.37
C GLU A 341 3.92 -13.12 5.25
N THR A 342 5.06 -12.59 5.62
CA THR A 342 6.10 -12.18 4.68
C THR A 342 6.74 -13.42 4.08
N GLN A 343 6.90 -13.42 2.76
CA GLN A 343 7.60 -14.52 2.07
C GLN A 343 9.13 -14.35 2.17
N PRO A 344 9.89 -15.43 2.11
CA PRO A 344 11.32 -15.36 1.87
C PRO A 344 11.60 -14.55 0.60
N CYS A 345 12.57 -13.67 0.67
CA CYS A 345 12.99 -12.86 -0.46
C CYS A 345 14.51 -12.86 -0.57
N CYS A 346 15.02 -13.26 -1.73
CA CYS A 346 16.40 -13.06 -2.10
C CYS A 346 17.42 -13.62 -1.08
N GLY A 347 17.16 -14.80 -0.54
CA GLY A 347 18.00 -15.46 0.46
C GLY A 347 17.72 -15.05 1.91
N ALA A 348 16.99 -13.95 2.15
CA ALA A 348 16.55 -13.58 3.48
C ALA A 348 15.26 -14.35 3.85
N VAL A 349 15.24 -14.99 5.02
CA VAL A 349 14.13 -15.80 5.51
C VAL A 349 13.46 -15.09 6.68
N PRO A 350 12.15 -14.79 6.60
CA PRO A 350 11.42 -14.19 7.71
C PRO A 350 11.27 -15.20 8.86
N SER A 351 11.30 -14.69 10.08
CA SER A 351 10.96 -15.43 11.30
C SER A 351 9.69 -14.81 11.89
N ASN A 352 8.72 -15.65 12.28
CA ASN A 352 7.45 -15.20 12.84
C ASN A 352 6.67 -14.19 11.94
N GLY A 353 6.85 -14.28 10.62
CA GLY A 353 6.15 -13.45 9.65
C GLY A 353 6.78 -12.09 9.36
N ALA A 354 7.99 -11.82 9.85
CA ALA A 354 8.76 -10.61 9.59
C ALA A 354 10.25 -10.92 9.49
N PHE A 355 11.06 -10.06 8.88
CA PHE A 355 12.51 -10.20 8.89
C PHE A 355 13.08 -9.76 10.25
N ALA A 356 14.06 -10.53 10.77
CA ALA A 356 14.82 -10.10 11.94
C ALA A 356 15.57 -8.80 11.59
N ASN A 357 15.46 -7.78 12.43
CA ASN A 357 16.06 -6.48 12.19
C ASN A 357 16.29 -5.69 13.49
N GLU A 358 17.25 -4.79 13.46
CA GLU A 358 17.49 -3.79 14.49
C GLU A 358 17.10 -2.40 13.98
N GLU A 359 15.96 -1.88 14.42
CA GLU A 359 15.38 -0.58 13.98
C GLU A 359 15.25 -0.43 12.45
N GLY A 360 15.03 -1.55 11.75
CA GLY A 360 14.93 -1.61 10.30
C GLY A 360 16.20 -2.05 9.59
N LYS A 361 17.35 -2.20 10.26
CA LYS A 361 18.58 -2.74 9.68
C LYS A 361 18.58 -4.27 9.77
N VAL A 362 18.84 -4.92 8.64
CA VAL A 362 18.96 -6.39 8.53
C VAL A 362 20.43 -6.80 8.43
N GLY A 363 21.23 -6.00 7.76
CA GLY A 363 22.66 -6.22 7.54
C GLY A 363 23.32 -4.98 6.97
N GLU A 364 24.60 -5.10 6.56
CA GLU A 364 25.32 -3.99 5.94
C GLU A 364 24.64 -3.58 4.63
N GLY A 365 24.28 -2.31 4.50
CA GLY A 365 23.56 -1.78 3.34
C GLY A 365 22.14 -2.34 3.12
N LEU A 366 21.65 -3.26 3.97
CA LEU A 366 20.34 -3.87 3.81
C LEU A 366 19.39 -3.51 4.96
N TYR A 367 18.23 -2.96 4.59
CA TYR A 367 17.19 -2.50 5.50
C TYR A 367 15.83 -3.12 5.17
N VAL A 368 14.87 -2.95 6.08
CA VAL A 368 13.50 -3.45 5.92
C VAL A 368 12.49 -2.43 6.47
N ALA A 369 11.33 -2.32 5.83
CA ALA A 369 10.27 -1.41 6.25
C ALA A 369 8.87 -2.04 6.10
N GLY A 370 7.90 -1.50 6.81
CA GLY A 370 6.50 -1.91 6.74
C GLY A 370 6.23 -3.30 7.30
N TRP A 371 5.30 -4.03 6.69
CA TRP A 371 4.94 -5.37 7.16
C TRP A 371 6.09 -6.38 7.08
N ALA A 372 7.02 -6.20 6.16
CA ALA A 372 8.23 -7.01 6.12
C ALA A 372 9.09 -6.85 7.39
N ARG A 373 9.06 -5.65 8.02
CA ARG A 373 9.76 -5.34 9.28
C ARG A 373 9.02 -5.82 10.53
N ARG A 374 7.72 -5.48 10.66
CA ARG A 374 6.95 -5.69 11.91
C ARG A 374 5.92 -6.82 11.86
N GLY A 375 5.78 -7.48 10.73
CA GLY A 375 4.65 -8.37 10.46
C GLY A 375 3.39 -7.62 10.02
N PRO A 376 2.33 -8.34 9.60
CA PRO A 376 1.09 -7.77 9.02
C PRO A 376 0.18 -7.16 10.08
N SER A 377 0.62 -6.08 10.68
CA SER A 377 -0.10 -5.33 11.71
C SER A 377 -0.07 -3.83 11.44
N GLY A 378 -0.96 -3.09 12.07
CA GLY A 378 -1.08 -1.64 11.91
C GLY A 378 -1.85 -1.22 10.65
N THR A 379 -2.06 0.09 10.53
CA THR A 379 -2.83 0.75 9.49
C THR A 379 -1.92 1.53 8.52
N ILE A 380 -2.49 2.19 7.53
CA ILE A 380 -1.74 3.05 6.61
C ILE A 380 -0.94 4.14 7.35
N PRO A 381 -1.49 4.88 8.33
CA PRO A 381 -0.71 5.84 9.14
C PRO A 381 0.47 5.23 9.88
N THR A 382 0.38 3.98 10.34
CA THR A 382 1.49 3.28 11.01
C THR A 382 2.73 3.20 10.10
N ASN A 383 2.54 2.99 8.78
CA ASN A 383 3.66 2.95 7.83
C ASN A 383 4.40 4.29 7.73
N ARG A 384 3.71 5.41 7.89
CA ARG A 384 4.33 6.74 7.84
C ARG A 384 5.25 6.99 9.04
N ALA A 385 4.79 6.65 10.25
CA ALA A 385 5.58 6.81 11.47
C ALA A 385 6.83 5.91 11.45
N GLU A 386 6.65 4.65 11.01
CA GLU A 386 7.75 3.70 10.89
C GLU A 386 8.76 4.12 9.81
N ALA A 387 8.30 4.61 8.66
CA ALA A 387 9.16 5.09 7.60
C ALA A 387 10.09 6.21 8.08
N GLN A 388 9.60 7.09 8.97
CA GLN A 388 10.43 8.14 9.58
C GLN A 388 11.54 7.55 10.43
N GLN A 389 11.27 6.53 11.26
CA GLN A 389 12.28 5.87 12.10
C GLN A 389 13.37 5.20 11.26
N VAL A 390 12.98 4.42 10.25
CA VAL A 390 13.92 3.75 9.35
C VAL A 390 14.75 4.76 8.57
N ALA A 391 14.14 5.83 8.07
CA ALA A 391 14.86 6.88 7.34
C ALA A 391 15.85 7.63 8.22
N GLN A 392 15.52 7.88 9.49
CA GLN A 392 16.46 8.48 10.46
C GLN A 392 17.68 7.59 10.68
N LYS A 393 17.48 6.29 10.88
CA LYS A 393 18.58 5.32 11.00
C LYS A 393 19.46 5.32 9.75
N MET A 394 18.85 5.25 8.57
CA MET A 394 19.57 5.27 7.29
C MET A 394 20.35 6.57 7.09
N ALA A 395 19.79 7.71 7.47
CA ALA A 395 20.46 9.02 7.33
C ALA A 395 21.76 9.11 8.16
N CYS A 396 21.83 8.39 9.29
CA CYS A 396 23.02 8.31 10.13
C CYS A 396 24.08 7.31 9.63
N GLU A 397 23.65 6.26 8.92
CA GLU A 397 24.53 5.12 8.60
C GLU A 397 24.95 5.04 7.13
N VAL A 398 24.06 5.45 6.21
CA VAL A 398 24.32 5.32 4.77
C VAL A 398 25.24 6.44 4.28
N THR A 399 26.37 6.07 3.72
CA THR A 399 27.35 6.99 3.08
C THR A 399 27.34 6.77 1.58
N GLY A 400 27.50 7.84 0.79
CA GLY A 400 27.60 7.74 -0.67
C GLY A 400 28.94 7.11 -1.09
N SER A 401 28.93 6.29 -2.12
CA SER A 401 30.10 5.51 -2.56
C SER A 401 30.28 5.45 -4.08
N ASN A 402 29.85 6.46 -4.84
CA ASN A 402 29.94 6.48 -6.32
C ASN A 402 29.28 5.28 -7.02
N ARG A 403 28.30 4.65 -6.40
CA ARG A 403 27.54 3.57 -7.03
C ARG A 403 26.69 4.13 -8.16
N PRO A 404 26.45 3.35 -9.26
CA PRO A 404 25.77 3.86 -10.45
C PRO A 404 24.26 4.08 -10.28
N GLY A 405 23.65 3.57 -9.20
CA GLY A 405 22.24 3.73 -8.90
C GLY A 405 21.32 3.33 -10.07
N GLY A 406 20.30 4.13 -10.32
CA GLY A 406 19.31 3.88 -11.37
C GLY A 406 19.88 3.78 -12.78
N ASP A 407 21.00 4.44 -13.07
CA ASP A 407 21.63 4.30 -14.41
C ASP A 407 22.26 2.93 -14.59
N GLY A 408 22.87 2.37 -13.53
CA GLY A 408 23.35 1.00 -13.53
C GLY A 408 22.20 -0.01 -13.66
N LEU A 409 21.11 0.22 -12.93
CA LEU A 409 19.91 -0.63 -13.04
C LEU A 409 19.32 -0.58 -14.46
N ARG A 410 19.16 0.60 -15.07
CA ARG A 410 18.66 0.73 -16.45
C ARG A 410 19.52 -0.02 -17.44
N ARG A 411 20.85 0.00 -17.28
CA ARG A 411 21.79 -0.77 -18.11
C ARG A 411 21.53 -2.27 -17.95
N LEU A 412 21.50 -2.77 -16.73
CA LEU A 412 21.27 -4.17 -16.41
C LEU A 412 19.93 -4.68 -16.99
N LEU A 413 18.86 -3.89 -16.83
CA LEU A 413 17.54 -4.23 -17.37
C LEU A 413 17.53 -4.31 -18.91
N ARG A 414 18.23 -3.38 -19.59
CA ARG A 414 18.38 -3.44 -21.07
C ARG A 414 19.16 -4.67 -21.53
N GLU A 415 20.27 -4.98 -20.88
CA GLU A 415 21.09 -6.17 -21.19
C GLU A 415 20.29 -7.48 -21.06
N ARG A 416 19.31 -7.50 -20.16
CA ARG A 416 18.41 -8.64 -19.93
C ARG A 416 17.11 -8.58 -20.72
N SER A 417 16.91 -7.57 -21.54
CA SER A 417 15.66 -7.35 -22.30
C SER A 417 14.42 -7.32 -21.40
N VAL A 418 14.55 -6.81 -20.19
CA VAL A 418 13.41 -6.62 -19.25
C VAL A 418 12.63 -5.41 -19.69
N ARG A 419 11.33 -5.57 -19.92
CA ARG A 419 10.39 -4.46 -20.14
C ARG A 419 10.01 -3.85 -18.81
N TRP A 420 10.64 -2.76 -18.38
CA TRP A 420 10.25 -2.06 -17.17
C TRP A 420 9.33 -0.89 -17.47
N VAL A 421 8.54 -0.49 -16.47
CA VAL A 421 7.63 0.65 -16.53
C VAL A 421 8.17 1.76 -15.64
N ASP A 422 8.43 2.93 -16.22
CA ASP A 422 8.78 4.13 -15.48
C ASP A 422 7.52 4.86 -14.95
N TYR A 423 7.70 5.99 -14.24
CA TYR A 423 6.57 6.75 -13.72
C TYR A 423 5.64 7.27 -14.84
N ALA A 424 6.18 7.66 -15.99
CA ALA A 424 5.36 8.10 -17.12
C ALA A 424 4.54 6.95 -17.71
N GLY A 425 5.13 5.75 -17.80
CA GLY A 425 4.43 4.51 -18.18
C GLY A 425 3.30 4.17 -17.21
N TRP A 426 3.57 4.24 -15.89
CA TRP A 426 2.51 4.09 -14.88
C TRP A 426 1.36 5.09 -15.11
N ARG A 427 1.65 6.36 -15.37
CA ARG A 427 0.60 7.37 -15.63
C ARG A 427 -0.23 7.06 -16.87
N ARG A 428 0.35 6.43 -17.89
CA ARG A 428 -0.39 5.95 -19.08
C ARG A 428 -1.31 4.80 -18.74
N ILE A 429 -0.85 3.83 -17.94
CA ILE A 429 -1.70 2.73 -17.44
C ILE A 429 -2.88 3.30 -16.66
N ASP A 430 -2.64 4.19 -15.69
CA ASP A 430 -3.66 4.82 -14.86
C ASP A 430 -4.72 5.54 -15.70
N ALA A 431 -4.28 6.32 -16.69
CA ALA A 431 -5.17 7.03 -17.60
C ALA A 431 -6.02 6.08 -18.45
N ALA A 432 -5.43 4.99 -18.96
CA ALA A 432 -6.14 3.99 -19.74
C ALA A 432 -7.22 3.27 -18.91
N GLU A 433 -6.90 2.87 -17.67
CA GLU A 433 -7.86 2.23 -16.77
C GLU A 433 -9.03 3.16 -16.39
N LEU A 434 -8.76 4.45 -16.21
CA LEU A 434 -9.80 5.47 -15.96
C LEU A 434 -10.70 5.66 -17.20
N ALA A 435 -10.12 5.65 -18.40
CA ALA A 435 -10.86 5.81 -19.66
C ALA A 435 -11.77 4.62 -19.97
N ILE A 436 -11.38 3.40 -19.56
CA ILE A 436 -12.21 2.18 -19.72
C ILE A 436 -13.34 2.14 -18.66
N GLY A 437 -13.21 2.89 -17.58
CA GLY A 437 -14.22 2.99 -16.52
C GLY A 437 -15.60 3.34 -17.09
N SER A 438 -16.66 2.76 -16.52
CA SER A 438 -18.05 3.04 -16.89
C SER A 438 -18.66 4.15 -16.03
N LYS A 439 -19.91 4.54 -16.32
CA LYS A 439 -20.64 5.50 -15.47
C LYS A 439 -20.82 4.97 -14.03
N ASP A 440 -20.88 3.66 -13.86
CA ASP A 440 -21.14 3.00 -12.57
C ASP A 440 -19.85 2.54 -11.88
N ARG A 441 -18.69 2.64 -12.53
CA ARG A 441 -17.38 2.23 -12.01
C ARG A 441 -16.35 3.32 -12.24
N CYS A 442 -15.62 3.68 -11.19
CA CYS A 442 -14.64 4.77 -11.28
C CYS A 442 -13.41 4.43 -12.15
N ARG A 443 -13.12 3.15 -12.36
CA ARG A 443 -12.09 2.61 -13.27
C ARG A 443 -12.31 1.13 -13.58
N GLN A 444 -11.71 0.66 -14.66
CA GLN A 444 -11.53 -0.74 -14.98
C GLN A 444 -10.05 -1.06 -14.98
N LYS A 445 -9.59 -1.85 -13.99
CA LYS A 445 -8.18 -2.26 -13.91
C LYS A 445 -7.88 -3.32 -14.97
N PHE A 446 -6.66 -3.27 -15.52
CA PHE A 446 -6.15 -4.37 -16.34
C PHE A 446 -5.91 -5.60 -15.46
N ALA A 447 -6.34 -6.76 -15.95
CA ALA A 447 -6.19 -8.05 -15.26
C ALA A 447 -4.87 -8.76 -15.61
N ARG A 448 -4.20 -8.37 -16.70
CA ARG A 448 -3.04 -9.05 -17.26
C ARG A 448 -1.83 -8.13 -17.34
N LEU A 449 -0.66 -8.71 -17.08
CA LEU A 449 0.61 -7.96 -17.14
C LEU A 449 0.91 -7.43 -18.55
N ASP A 450 0.63 -8.22 -19.59
CA ASP A 450 0.85 -7.81 -20.98
C ASP A 450 0.00 -6.57 -21.35
N GLU A 451 -1.28 -6.54 -20.94
CA GLU A 451 -2.15 -5.38 -21.16
C GLU A 451 -1.61 -4.11 -20.47
N MET A 452 -1.08 -4.25 -19.25
CA MET A 452 -0.45 -3.14 -18.52
C MET A 452 0.82 -2.64 -19.24
N LEU A 453 1.66 -3.56 -19.73
CA LEU A 453 2.90 -3.23 -20.43
C LEU A 453 2.62 -2.56 -21.77
N GLU A 454 1.63 -3.03 -22.52
CA GLU A 454 1.17 -2.40 -23.77
C GLU A 454 0.64 -0.98 -23.50
N ALA A 455 -0.22 -0.81 -22.49
CA ALA A 455 -0.72 0.50 -22.09
C ALA A 455 0.40 1.46 -21.64
N ALA A 456 1.44 0.94 -20.98
CA ALA A 456 2.59 1.73 -20.56
C ALA A 456 3.44 2.25 -21.74
N GLU A 457 3.44 1.56 -22.88
CA GLU A 457 4.23 1.91 -24.05
C GLU A 457 3.46 2.80 -25.05
N MET A 458 2.12 2.84 -24.98
CA MET A 458 1.31 3.65 -25.89
C MET A 458 1.69 5.13 -25.81
N VAL A 459 2.21 5.68 -26.88
CA VAL A 459 2.41 7.12 -27.03
C VAL A 459 1.03 7.74 -27.25
N GLN A 460 0.60 8.62 -26.36
CA GLN A 460 -0.59 9.43 -26.62
C GLN A 460 -0.32 10.32 -27.85
N PHE A 461 -0.85 9.94 -29.02
CA PHE A 461 -1.05 10.90 -30.07
C PHE A 461 -2.01 11.96 -29.55
N ARG A 462 -1.50 13.12 -29.15
CA ARG A 462 -2.34 14.29 -28.95
C ARG A 462 -3.03 14.55 -30.28
N SER A 463 -4.34 14.30 -30.34
CA SER A 463 -5.19 14.91 -31.36
C SER A 463 -5.04 16.44 -31.17
N VAL A 464 -4.43 17.06 -32.18
CA VAL A 464 -4.26 18.50 -32.36
C VAL A 464 -5.64 19.16 -32.44
#